data_31a2533e41b24f531276fd7038052eb6
#
_entry.id   31a2533e41b24f531276fd7038052eb6
#
_cell.length_a   1.000
_cell.length_b   1.000
_cell.length_c   1.000
_cell.angle_alpha   90.00
_cell.angle_beta   90.00
_cell.angle_gamma   90.00
#
_symmetry.space_group_name_H-M   'P 1'
#
loop_
_entity.id
_entity.type
_entity.pdbx_description
1 polymer ?
#
loop_
_entity_poly.entity_id
_entity_poly.type
_entity_poly.pdbx_seq_one_letter_code
_entity_poly.pdbx_strand_id
1 'polypeptide(L)'
;VYKRQLDTSETKSQFESSLNNSKALSEVAKNQQTDPLEILDNLKEFIEQIEQESEAKAKAFKQALMILTSPHSIALTTNEDVHLSADGQIGHSAGDSINFSTQKNLLAHAQSKISLFAAQDGAKFYAGQGKVEIQAQADGADLIARKGVQIISTEDAIYITSPKEIKLIADGSELKINSSGVFATTSGKFEVKAGQHLFMGGGEV
;
A
#
# COMPACT_ATOMS: atom_id res chain seq x y z
N VAL A 1 44.66 -9.43 -29.04
CA VAL A 1 43.55 -8.66 -28.45
C VAL A 1 42.52 -9.65 -27.96
N TYR A 2 42.51 -9.92 -26.65
CA TYR A 2 41.45 -10.74 -26.01
C TYR A 2 40.15 -9.92 -26.06
N LYS A 3 39.20 -10.27 -26.95
CA LYS A 3 37.82 -9.84 -26.83
C LYS A 3 37.26 -10.46 -25.53
N ARG A 4 37.17 -9.70 -24.44
CA ARG A 4 36.36 -10.09 -23.29
C ARG A 4 34.92 -10.17 -23.76
N GLN A 5 34.41 -11.37 -23.87
CA GLN A 5 33.01 -11.62 -24.12
C GLN A 5 32.23 -11.17 -22.89
N LEU A 6 31.23 -10.30 -23.05
CA LEU A 6 30.38 -9.83 -21.96
C LEU A 6 29.55 -11.04 -21.50
N ASP A 7 29.84 -11.55 -20.31
CA ASP A 7 29.01 -12.59 -19.69
C ASP A 7 27.89 -11.91 -18.88
N THR A 8 26.66 -12.05 -19.36
CA THR A 8 25.46 -11.49 -18.75
C THR A 8 24.64 -12.54 -18.01
N SER A 9 25.13 -13.77 -17.89
CA SER A 9 24.37 -14.89 -17.31
C SER A 9 23.96 -14.67 -15.86
N GLU A 10 24.87 -14.20 -15.02
CA GLU A 10 24.56 -13.87 -13.62
C GLU A 10 23.58 -12.71 -13.49
N THR A 11 23.78 -11.63 -14.26
CA THR A 11 22.89 -10.47 -14.27
C THR A 11 21.49 -10.86 -14.72
N LYS A 12 21.37 -11.65 -15.77
CA LYS A 12 20.10 -12.20 -16.24
C LYS A 12 19.42 -13.03 -15.16
N SER A 13 20.13 -13.96 -14.53
CA SER A 13 19.63 -14.80 -13.45
C SER A 13 19.09 -13.98 -12.27
N GLN A 14 19.74 -12.87 -11.91
CA GLN A 14 19.25 -11.95 -10.89
C GLN A 14 17.93 -11.27 -11.29
N PHE A 15 17.81 -10.78 -12.52
CA PHE A 15 16.56 -10.18 -12.99
C PHE A 15 15.44 -11.21 -13.12
N GLU A 16 15.72 -12.44 -13.55
CA GLU A 16 14.75 -13.53 -13.57
C GLU A 16 14.27 -13.90 -12.17
N SER A 17 15.16 -13.94 -11.19
CA SER A 17 14.80 -14.15 -9.79
C SER A 17 13.90 -13.03 -9.27
N SER A 18 14.23 -11.76 -9.55
CA SER A 18 13.40 -10.59 -9.21
C SER A 18 12.02 -10.66 -9.87
N LEU A 19 11.96 -11.05 -11.15
CA LEU A 19 10.70 -11.23 -11.88
C LEU A 19 9.83 -12.33 -11.25
N ASN A 20 10.41 -13.46 -10.89
CA ASN A 20 9.70 -14.59 -10.29
C ASN A 20 9.16 -14.24 -8.89
N ASN A 21 9.95 -13.57 -8.05
CA ASN A 21 9.53 -13.08 -6.75
C ASN A 21 8.38 -12.06 -6.89
N SER A 22 8.51 -11.12 -7.80
CA SER A 22 7.48 -10.11 -8.07
C SER A 22 6.19 -10.71 -8.61
N LYS A 23 6.26 -11.73 -9.49
CA LYS A 23 5.10 -12.49 -9.95
C LYS A 23 4.40 -13.21 -8.81
N ALA A 24 5.14 -13.90 -7.95
CA ALA A 24 4.57 -14.62 -6.81
C ALA A 24 3.80 -13.67 -5.88
N LEU A 25 4.39 -12.52 -5.53
CA LEU A 25 3.72 -11.50 -4.72
C LEU A 25 2.49 -10.90 -5.42
N SER A 26 2.57 -10.64 -6.72
CA SER A 26 1.45 -10.12 -7.51
C SER A 26 0.27 -11.11 -7.56
N GLU A 27 0.53 -12.40 -7.67
CA GLU A 27 -0.52 -13.43 -7.61
C GLU A 27 -1.17 -13.51 -6.21
N VAL A 28 -0.39 -13.39 -5.13
CA VAL A 28 -0.94 -13.31 -3.77
C VAL A 28 -1.85 -12.07 -3.65
N ALA A 29 -1.43 -10.92 -4.16
CA ALA A 29 -2.23 -9.69 -4.15
C ALA A 29 -3.55 -9.86 -4.91
N LYS A 30 -3.52 -10.42 -6.12
CA LYS A 30 -4.74 -10.74 -6.90
C LYS A 30 -5.69 -11.66 -6.16
N ASN A 31 -5.18 -12.73 -5.54
CA ASN A 31 -5.99 -13.68 -4.78
C ASN A 31 -6.66 -13.04 -3.55
N GLN A 32 -6.09 -11.97 -3.02
CA GLN A 32 -6.65 -11.16 -1.95
C GLN A 32 -7.51 -9.99 -2.46
N GLN A 33 -7.79 -9.94 -3.78
CA GLN A 33 -8.58 -8.89 -4.43
C GLN A 33 -7.97 -7.48 -4.28
N THR A 34 -6.62 -7.42 -4.27
CA THR A 34 -5.86 -6.17 -4.26
C THR A 34 -5.13 -5.97 -5.59
N ASP A 35 -4.46 -4.81 -5.74
CA ASP A 35 -3.79 -4.45 -6.99
C ASP A 35 -2.56 -5.32 -7.25
N PRO A 36 -2.40 -5.88 -8.48
CA PRO A 36 -1.18 -6.53 -8.90
C PRO A 36 -0.06 -5.51 -9.19
N LEU A 37 1.19 -5.99 -9.26
CA LEU A 37 2.31 -5.18 -9.68
C LEU A 37 2.27 -4.93 -11.20
N GLU A 38 2.34 -3.66 -11.61
CA GLU A 38 2.26 -3.24 -13.02
C GLU A 38 3.60 -3.40 -13.78
N ILE A 39 4.72 -3.52 -13.07
CA ILE A 39 6.07 -3.56 -13.66
C ILE A 39 6.44 -4.90 -14.32
N LEU A 40 5.65 -5.95 -14.15
CA LEU A 40 6.02 -7.32 -14.53
C LEU A 40 6.32 -7.47 -16.02
N ASP A 41 5.51 -6.88 -16.87
CA ASP A 41 5.67 -6.98 -18.33
C ASP A 41 6.92 -6.21 -18.79
N ASN A 42 7.15 -5.01 -18.26
CA ASN A 42 8.35 -4.22 -18.57
C ASN A 42 9.63 -4.94 -18.12
N LEU A 43 9.62 -5.57 -16.94
CA LEU A 43 10.77 -6.32 -16.47
C LEU A 43 11.04 -7.57 -17.32
N LYS A 44 9.99 -8.24 -17.81
CA LYS A 44 10.10 -9.36 -18.73
C LYS A 44 10.71 -8.92 -20.08
N GLU A 45 10.17 -7.85 -20.66
CA GLU A 45 10.70 -7.27 -21.92
C GLU A 45 12.17 -6.84 -21.76
N PHE A 46 12.54 -6.25 -20.61
CA PHE A 46 13.93 -5.89 -20.33
C PHE A 46 14.85 -7.12 -20.29
N ILE A 47 14.43 -8.23 -19.65
CA ILE A 47 15.18 -9.48 -19.62
C ILE A 47 15.38 -10.05 -21.03
N GLU A 48 14.34 -9.99 -21.88
CA GLU A 48 14.40 -10.42 -23.27
C GLU A 48 15.36 -9.57 -24.14
N GLN A 49 15.60 -8.33 -23.78
CA GLN A 49 16.59 -7.45 -24.43
C GLN A 49 18.04 -7.82 -24.06
N ILE A 50 18.25 -8.40 -22.90
CA ILE A 50 19.55 -8.92 -22.46
C ILE A 50 19.86 -10.25 -23.18
N GLU A 51 18.83 -11.02 -23.58
CA GLU A 51 18.98 -12.29 -24.28
C GLU A 51 19.49 -12.11 -25.70
N GLN A 52 20.49 -12.88 -26.04
CA GLN A 52 20.87 -13.10 -27.43
C GLN A 52 20.96 -14.58 -27.76
N GLU A 53 20.15 -14.97 -28.72
CA GLU A 53 20.39 -16.12 -29.56
C GLU A 53 21.29 -15.69 -30.72
N SER A 54 22.59 -16.04 -30.72
CA SER A 54 23.34 -16.15 -31.94
C SER A 54 24.54 -17.04 -31.76
N GLU A 55 24.56 -18.11 -32.52
CA GLU A 55 25.65 -19.09 -32.60
C GLU A 55 26.93 -18.54 -33.26
N ALA A 56 26.94 -17.34 -33.79
CA ALA A 56 28.03 -16.90 -34.69
C ALA A 56 28.57 -15.47 -34.54
N LYS A 57 28.03 -14.60 -33.66
CA LYS A 57 28.54 -13.21 -33.51
C LYS A 57 28.64 -12.78 -32.06
N ALA A 58 29.57 -11.83 -31.78
CA ALA A 58 29.75 -11.29 -30.43
C ALA A 58 28.39 -10.88 -29.82
N LYS A 59 28.10 -11.37 -28.60
CA LYS A 59 26.90 -11.04 -27.83
C LYS A 59 26.86 -9.52 -27.65
N ALA A 60 25.88 -8.85 -28.24
CA ALA A 60 25.61 -7.44 -28.08
C ALA A 60 24.13 -7.26 -27.66
N PHE A 61 23.81 -6.27 -26.87
CA PHE A 61 22.42 -5.99 -26.53
C PHE A 61 21.62 -5.65 -27.80
N LYS A 62 20.34 -6.01 -27.82
CA LYS A 62 19.43 -5.68 -28.93
C LYS A 62 19.25 -4.17 -29.10
N GLN A 63 19.41 -3.43 -28.00
CA GLN A 63 19.31 -1.97 -27.95
C GLN A 63 20.46 -1.38 -27.13
N ALA A 64 20.61 -0.05 -27.13
CA ALA A 64 21.57 0.63 -26.27
C ALA A 64 21.12 0.55 -24.81
N LEU A 65 21.84 -0.23 -24.00
CA LEU A 65 21.59 -0.44 -22.58
C LEU A 65 22.82 -0.06 -21.75
N MET A 66 22.59 0.48 -20.56
CA MET A 66 23.59 0.59 -19.51
C MET A 66 23.18 -0.33 -18.36
N ILE A 67 24.04 -1.27 -17.99
CA ILE A 67 23.83 -2.18 -16.86
C ILE A 67 24.97 -2.00 -15.88
N LEU A 68 24.64 -1.72 -14.62
CA LEU A 68 25.55 -1.71 -13.48
C LEU A 68 25.32 -2.97 -12.68
N THR A 69 26.29 -3.85 -12.62
CA THR A 69 26.20 -5.13 -11.93
C THR A 69 27.46 -5.43 -11.14
N SER A 70 27.31 -6.08 -10.02
CA SER A 70 28.41 -6.55 -9.18
C SER A 70 28.01 -7.85 -8.51
N PRO A 71 28.92 -8.83 -8.40
CA PRO A 71 28.64 -10.08 -7.68
C PRO A 71 28.48 -9.91 -6.16
N HIS A 72 28.83 -8.74 -5.61
CA HIS A 72 28.72 -8.46 -4.18
C HIS A 72 27.81 -7.27 -3.89
N SER A 73 28.29 -6.04 -4.10
CA SER A 73 27.56 -4.85 -3.71
C SER A 73 27.78 -3.68 -4.68
N ILE A 74 26.77 -2.84 -4.80
CA ILE A 74 26.85 -1.54 -5.46
C ILE A 74 26.45 -0.49 -4.45
N ALA A 75 27.27 0.54 -4.25
CA ALA A 75 26.98 1.67 -3.39
C ALA A 75 27.00 2.97 -4.24
N LEU A 76 25.94 3.77 -4.08
CA LEU A 76 25.86 5.12 -4.63
C LEU A 76 25.81 6.10 -3.46
N THR A 77 26.78 7.02 -3.38
CA THR A 77 26.86 8.01 -2.33
C THR A 77 27.32 9.34 -2.89
N THR A 78 26.82 10.43 -2.33
CA THR A 78 27.19 11.81 -2.68
C THR A 78 27.04 12.70 -1.46
N ASN A 79 27.75 13.82 -1.43
CA ASN A 79 27.54 14.87 -0.42
C ASN A 79 26.40 15.83 -0.78
N GLU A 80 25.86 15.72 -1.98
CA GLU A 80 24.80 16.53 -2.54
C GLU A 80 23.56 15.64 -2.85
N ASP A 81 22.96 15.79 -4.00
CA ASP A 81 21.73 15.13 -4.40
C ASP A 81 21.96 13.91 -5.29
N VAL A 82 21.05 12.95 -5.23
CA VAL A 82 20.89 11.88 -6.21
C VAL A 82 19.51 12.02 -6.85
N HIS A 83 19.46 12.27 -8.16
CA HIS A 83 18.21 12.34 -8.93
C HIS A 83 18.05 11.09 -9.81
N LEU A 84 16.92 10.40 -9.66
CA LEU A 84 16.52 9.30 -10.52
C LEU A 84 15.25 9.71 -11.26
N SER A 85 15.31 9.72 -12.58
CA SER A 85 14.17 10.08 -13.44
C SER A 85 14.07 9.13 -14.64
N ALA A 86 12.87 8.74 -15.00
CA ALA A 86 12.57 7.94 -16.18
C ALA A 86 11.24 8.39 -16.77
N ASP A 87 11.15 8.44 -18.09
CA ASP A 87 9.88 8.68 -18.80
C ASP A 87 8.92 7.48 -18.68
N GLY A 88 9.47 6.28 -18.46
CA GLY A 88 8.74 5.05 -18.19
C GLY A 88 8.63 4.75 -16.70
N GLN A 89 9.05 3.60 -16.28
CA GLN A 89 8.91 3.10 -14.90
C GLN A 89 10.25 3.06 -14.16
N ILE A 90 10.22 3.33 -12.86
CA ILE A 90 11.32 3.06 -11.94
C ILE A 90 10.90 1.89 -11.05
N GLY A 91 11.57 0.74 -11.18
CA GLY A 91 11.31 -0.47 -10.40
C GLY A 91 12.35 -0.66 -9.32
N HIS A 92 11.91 -0.90 -8.09
CA HIS A 92 12.75 -1.33 -6.99
C HIS A 92 12.31 -2.73 -6.54
N SER A 93 13.22 -3.70 -6.60
CA SER A 93 12.97 -5.07 -6.16
C SER A 93 14.13 -5.55 -5.31
N ALA A 94 13.83 -6.17 -4.18
CA ALA A 94 14.80 -6.78 -3.29
C ALA A 94 14.36 -8.18 -2.90
N GLY A 95 15.31 -9.10 -2.74
CA GLY A 95 15.02 -10.45 -2.25
C GLY A 95 14.72 -10.50 -0.75
N ASP A 96 15.05 -9.44 -0.02
CA ASP A 96 14.80 -9.31 1.42
C ASP A 96 14.03 -8.02 1.70
N SER A 97 14.68 -6.89 1.89
CA SER A 97 14.04 -5.66 2.38
C SER A 97 14.41 -4.42 1.56
N ILE A 98 13.47 -3.50 1.43
CA ILE A 98 13.70 -2.14 0.96
C ILE A 98 13.46 -1.19 2.14
N ASN A 99 14.48 -0.40 2.52
CA ASN A 99 14.41 0.52 3.64
C ASN A 99 14.50 1.97 3.16
N PHE A 100 13.54 2.79 3.57
CA PHE A 100 13.56 4.23 3.36
C PHE A 100 13.74 4.91 4.71
N SER A 101 14.79 5.72 4.85
CA SER A 101 15.07 6.51 6.05
C SER A 101 15.43 7.93 5.67
N THR A 102 14.84 8.90 6.33
CA THR A 102 15.11 10.33 6.12
C THR A 102 14.99 11.08 7.42
N GLN A 103 15.78 12.15 7.57
CA GLN A 103 15.74 13.00 8.76
C GLN A 103 14.67 14.09 8.71
N LYS A 104 14.02 14.30 7.56
CA LYS A 104 12.97 15.30 7.39
C LYS A 104 11.67 14.68 6.88
N ASN A 105 11.53 14.55 5.58
CA ASN A 105 10.25 14.21 4.97
C ASN A 105 10.40 13.02 4.01
N LEU A 106 9.46 12.11 4.05
CA LEU A 106 9.21 11.14 2.99
C LEU A 106 7.89 11.52 2.33
N LEU A 107 7.93 11.96 1.07
CA LEU A 107 6.76 12.40 0.31
C LEU A 107 6.53 11.46 -0.87
N ALA A 108 5.32 10.96 -1.00
CA ALA A 108 4.89 10.14 -2.12
C ALA A 108 3.62 10.74 -2.75
N HIS A 109 3.68 11.07 -4.03
CA HIS A 109 2.57 11.64 -4.80
C HIS A 109 2.32 10.78 -6.02
N ALA A 110 1.07 10.42 -6.27
CA ALA A 110 0.63 9.71 -7.46
C ALA A 110 -0.60 10.40 -8.04
N GLN A 111 -0.63 10.55 -9.37
CA GLN A 111 -1.79 11.13 -10.05
C GLN A 111 -2.99 10.17 -10.01
N SER A 112 -2.77 8.88 -10.07
CA SER A 112 -3.84 7.88 -10.14
C SER A 112 -4.09 7.23 -8.78
N LYS A 113 -3.18 6.42 -8.26
CA LYS A 113 -3.39 5.69 -7.01
C LYS A 113 -2.09 5.39 -6.27
N ILE A 114 -2.19 5.19 -4.97
CA ILE A 114 -1.16 4.56 -4.13
C ILE A 114 -1.77 3.28 -3.57
N SER A 115 -1.13 2.14 -3.82
CA SER A 115 -1.55 0.83 -3.30
C SER A 115 -0.41 0.24 -2.46
N LEU A 116 -0.72 -0.15 -1.22
CA LEU A 116 0.21 -0.75 -0.28
C LEU A 116 -0.36 -2.09 0.18
N PHE A 117 0.33 -3.18 -0.11
CA PHE A 117 -0.09 -4.52 0.23
C PHE A 117 0.98 -5.25 1.04
N ALA A 118 0.59 -5.83 2.18
CA ALA A 118 1.41 -6.70 2.99
C ALA A 118 0.78 -8.11 3.05
N ALA A 119 1.49 -9.10 2.54
CA ALA A 119 0.95 -10.45 2.38
C ALA A 119 0.76 -11.20 3.72
N GLN A 120 1.56 -10.93 4.75
CA GLN A 120 1.58 -11.74 5.98
C GLN A 120 1.46 -10.89 7.26
N ASP A 121 2.45 -10.08 7.57
CA ASP A 121 2.59 -9.47 8.91
C ASP A 121 1.83 -8.14 9.09
N GLY A 122 1.07 -7.72 8.07
CA GLY A 122 0.23 -6.54 8.10
C GLY A 122 0.97 -5.23 7.87
N ALA A 123 0.25 -4.11 8.03
CA ALA A 123 0.75 -2.76 7.88
C ALA A 123 0.55 -1.96 9.17
N LYS A 124 1.50 -1.10 9.51
CA LYS A 124 1.48 -0.28 10.73
C LYS A 124 1.74 1.17 10.36
N PHE A 125 0.91 2.07 10.87
CA PHE A 125 1.04 3.52 10.69
C PHE A 125 1.12 4.17 12.07
N TYR A 126 2.26 4.74 12.41
CA TYR A 126 2.50 5.39 13.70
C TYR A 126 2.91 6.85 13.50
N ALA A 127 2.37 7.74 14.30
CA ALA A 127 2.88 9.08 14.51
C ALA A 127 3.40 9.18 15.95
N GLY A 128 4.70 9.39 16.14
CA GLY A 128 5.30 9.53 17.48
C GLY A 128 4.88 10.83 18.17
N GLN A 129 4.70 11.89 17.39
CA GLN A 129 4.15 13.17 17.82
C GLN A 129 3.25 13.72 16.71
N GLY A 130 2.21 14.44 17.08
CA GLY A 130 1.21 14.91 16.14
C GLY A 130 0.17 13.84 15.76
N LYS A 131 -0.76 14.17 14.88
CA LYS A 131 -1.88 13.32 14.50
C LYS A 131 -1.58 12.44 13.28
N VAL A 132 -2.22 11.28 13.19
CA VAL A 132 -2.42 10.56 11.94
C VAL A 132 -3.70 11.08 11.29
N GLU A 133 -3.63 11.53 10.05
CA GLU A 133 -4.77 12.05 9.30
C GLU A 133 -5.05 11.16 8.09
N ILE A 134 -6.29 10.68 7.97
CA ILE A 134 -6.78 9.90 6.83
C ILE A 134 -8.01 10.62 6.29
N GLN A 135 -7.93 11.11 5.06
CA GLN A 135 -8.98 11.94 4.46
C GLN A 135 -9.27 11.52 3.02
N ALA A 136 -10.54 11.26 2.71
CA ALA A 136 -11.07 11.16 1.35
C ALA A 136 -11.85 12.46 1.05
N GLN A 137 -11.38 13.26 0.08
CA GLN A 137 -11.96 14.60 -0.16
C GLN A 137 -13.16 14.59 -1.11
N ALA A 138 -13.22 13.64 -2.02
CA ALA A 138 -14.25 13.62 -3.07
C ALA A 138 -15.15 12.38 -3.02
N ASP A 139 -14.77 11.37 -2.25
CA ASP A 139 -15.47 10.09 -2.18
C ASP A 139 -15.42 9.50 -0.76
N GLY A 140 -15.92 8.29 -0.56
CA GLY A 140 -15.97 7.60 0.73
C GLY A 140 -14.62 7.09 1.22
N ALA A 141 -14.58 6.71 2.49
CA ALA A 141 -13.50 5.98 3.11
C ALA A 141 -14.07 4.75 3.82
N ASP A 142 -13.60 3.56 3.44
CA ASP A 142 -14.03 2.30 4.03
C ASP A 142 -12.96 1.75 4.97
N LEU A 143 -13.37 1.32 6.16
CA LEU A 143 -12.57 0.56 7.09
C LEU A 143 -13.18 -0.82 7.27
N ILE A 144 -12.59 -1.84 6.64
CA ILE A 144 -13.13 -3.19 6.61
C ILE A 144 -12.15 -4.14 7.28
N ALA A 145 -12.63 -4.92 8.24
CA ALA A 145 -11.87 -5.97 8.90
C ALA A 145 -12.69 -7.27 8.99
N ARG A 146 -12.04 -8.39 8.70
CA ARG A 146 -12.70 -9.71 8.80
C ARG A 146 -13.05 -10.10 10.24
N LYS A 147 -12.23 -9.72 11.23
CA LYS A 147 -12.42 -10.15 12.63
C LYS A 147 -13.00 -9.05 13.48
N GLY A 148 -12.40 -7.91 13.57
CA GLY A 148 -12.85 -6.83 14.44
C GLY A 148 -12.15 -5.52 14.16
N VAL A 149 -12.82 -4.42 14.50
CA VAL A 149 -12.30 -3.05 14.47
C VAL A 149 -12.38 -2.51 15.89
N GLN A 150 -11.29 -1.90 16.36
CA GLN A 150 -11.25 -1.20 17.64
C GLN A 150 -10.99 0.29 17.39
N ILE A 151 -11.80 1.14 18.03
CA ILE A 151 -11.62 2.58 18.03
C ILE A 151 -11.54 3.01 19.47
N ILE A 152 -10.38 3.43 19.96
CA ILE A 152 -10.12 3.74 21.36
C ILE A 152 -9.43 5.10 21.45
N SER A 153 -9.99 6.00 22.26
CA SER A 153 -9.29 7.16 22.80
C SER A 153 -8.95 6.90 24.26
N THR A 154 -7.70 7.08 24.65
CA THR A 154 -7.24 6.77 26.03
C THR A 154 -7.32 7.97 26.95
N GLU A 155 -7.40 9.19 26.44
CA GLU A 155 -7.35 10.42 27.24
C GLU A 155 -8.46 11.41 26.91
N ASP A 156 -9.12 11.28 25.75
CA ASP A 156 -10.12 12.25 25.31
C ASP A 156 -11.32 11.55 24.66
N ALA A 157 -12.25 12.31 24.11
CA ALA A 157 -13.48 11.81 23.51
C ALA A 157 -13.27 11.21 22.11
N ILE A 158 -14.22 10.38 21.70
CA ILE A 158 -14.40 9.93 20.33
C ILE A 158 -15.55 10.71 19.71
N TYR A 159 -15.29 11.49 18.65
CA TYR A 159 -16.29 12.24 17.92
C TYR A 159 -16.70 11.48 16.66
N ILE A 160 -17.99 11.15 16.57
CA ILE A 160 -18.60 10.58 15.36
C ILE A 160 -19.67 11.57 14.90
N THR A 161 -19.44 12.26 13.78
CA THR A 161 -20.31 13.33 13.31
C THR A 161 -20.70 13.08 11.86
N SER A 162 -21.98 13.27 11.56
CA SER A 162 -22.52 13.23 10.20
C SER A 162 -23.57 14.32 10.01
N PRO A 163 -23.58 15.06 8.89
CA PRO A 163 -24.62 16.05 8.61
C PRO A 163 -25.98 15.43 8.25
N LYS A 164 -26.04 14.11 8.02
CA LYS A 164 -27.27 13.43 7.59
C LYS A 164 -27.73 12.40 8.61
N GLU A 165 -26.94 11.37 8.83
CA GLU A 165 -27.36 10.21 9.63
C GLU A 165 -26.16 9.43 10.16
N ILE A 166 -26.29 8.91 11.37
CA ILE A 166 -25.40 7.91 11.97
C ILE A 166 -26.22 6.65 12.21
N LYS A 167 -25.74 5.51 11.73
CA LYS A 167 -26.31 4.18 11.98
C LYS A 167 -25.30 3.27 12.66
N LEU A 168 -25.70 2.65 13.74
CA LEU A 168 -25.00 1.55 14.40
C LEU A 168 -25.88 0.31 14.27
N ILE A 169 -25.44 -0.67 13.49
CA ILE A 169 -26.24 -1.85 13.13
C ILE A 169 -25.50 -3.10 13.58
N ALA A 170 -26.21 -3.99 14.28
CA ALA A 170 -25.71 -5.30 14.69
C ALA A 170 -26.86 -6.31 14.71
N ASP A 171 -26.74 -7.40 13.94
CA ASP A 171 -27.60 -8.59 13.97
C ASP A 171 -29.11 -8.28 14.13
N GLY A 172 -29.66 -7.45 13.27
CA GLY A 172 -31.10 -7.11 13.27
C GLY A 172 -31.51 -6.03 14.29
N SER A 173 -30.56 -5.44 15.01
CA SER A 173 -30.77 -4.27 15.88
C SER A 173 -30.07 -3.04 15.32
N GLU A 174 -30.71 -1.89 15.44
CA GLU A 174 -30.22 -0.60 14.92
C GLU A 174 -30.35 0.50 15.96
N LEU A 175 -29.33 1.31 16.11
CA LEU A 175 -29.43 2.66 16.69
C LEU A 175 -29.19 3.68 15.57
N LYS A 176 -30.20 4.50 15.28
CA LYS A 176 -30.17 5.51 14.23
C LYS A 176 -30.34 6.90 14.82
N ILE A 177 -29.49 7.83 14.41
CA ILE A 177 -29.53 9.24 14.80
C ILE A 177 -29.61 10.09 13.54
N ASN A 178 -30.62 10.93 13.42
CA ASN A 178 -30.78 11.88 12.31
C ASN A 178 -31.65 13.09 12.72
N SER A 179 -31.98 13.96 11.79
CA SER A 179 -32.79 15.15 12.03
C SER A 179 -34.20 14.90 12.58
N SER A 180 -34.72 13.67 12.45
CA SER A 180 -36.04 13.30 12.98
C SER A 180 -35.99 12.75 14.40
N GLY A 181 -34.79 12.46 14.93
CA GLY A 181 -34.62 11.98 16.30
C GLY A 181 -33.59 10.84 16.45
N VAL A 182 -33.64 10.21 17.60
CA VAL A 182 -32.85 9.04 17.99
C VAL A 182 -33.78 7.83 18.04
N PHE A 183 -33.51 6.82 17.23
CA PHE A 183 -34.35 5.62 17.10
C PHE A 183 -33.55 4.38 17.47
N ALA A 184 -34.06 3.61 18.43
CA ALA A 184 -33.59 2.28 18.76
C ALA A 184 -34.61 1.26 18.24
N THR A 185 -34.23 0.37 17.33
CA THR A 185 -35.10 -0.65 16.73
C THR A 185 -34.49 -2.03 16.96
N THR A 186 -35.28 -2.95 17.48
CA THR A 186 -34.87 -4.33 17.70
C THR A 186 -36.09 -5.26 17.67
N SER A 187 -35.92 -6.47 17.14
CA SER A 187 -36.91 -7.54 17.27
C SER A 187 -36.80 -8.30 18.62
N GLY A 188 -35.71 -8.07 19.35
CA GLY A 188 -35.46 -8.66 20.64
C GLY A 188 -35.85 -7.75 21.80
N LYS A 189 -35.21 -7.97 22.96
CA LYS A 189 -35.44 -7.18 24.17
C LYS A 189 -34.67 -5.87 24.11
N PHE A 190 -35.32 -4.75 24.40
CA PHE A 190 -34.67 -3.47 24.70
C PHE A 190 -34.67 -3.26 26.22
N GLU A 191 -33.52 -3.29 26.84
CA GLU A 191 -33.36 -3.15 28.28
C GLU A 191 -32.51 -1.94 28.62
N VAL A 192 -33.02 -1.07 29.47
CA VAL A 192 -32.32 0.10 29.97
C VAL A 192 -32.18 -0.03 31.49
N LYS A 193 -30.97 -0.05 32.03
CA LYS A 193 -30.65 -0.02 33.45
C LYS A 193 -29.97 1.30 33.78
N ALA A 194 -30.65 2.13 34.56
CA ALA A 194 -30.12 3.42 34.98
C ALA A 194 -30.57 3.71 36.43
N GLY A 195 -29.76 4.46 37.17
CA GLY A 195 -30.14 4.93 38.50
C GLY A 195 -31.34 5.87 38.52
N GLN A 196 -31.57 6.57 37.39
CA GLN A 196 -32.72 7.48 37.19
C GLN A 196 -33.09 7.51 35.69
N HIS A 197 -34.39 7.56 35.41
CA HIS A 197 -34.95 7.79 34.08
C HIS A 197 -35.74 9.10 34.08
N LEU A 198 -35.38 10.03 33.22
CA LEU A 198 -36.08 11.32 33.07
C LEU A 198 -36.57 11.44 31.60
N PHE A 199 -37.86 11.63 31.44
CA PHE A 199 -38.48 11.94 30.14
C PHE A 199 -38.99 13.38 30.22
N MET A 200 -38.38 14.29 29.50
CA MET A 200 -38.72 15.72 29.47
C MET A 200 -39.30 16.11 28.10
N GLY A 201 -39.90 17.28 28.04
CA GLY A 201 -40.34 17.86 26.78
C GLY A 201 -39.14 18.13 25.84
N GLY A 202 -39.38 18.32 24.53
CA GLY A 202 -38.36 18.50 23.52
C GLY A 202 -37.39 19.63 23.90
N GLY A 203 -36.11 19.42 23.71
CA GLY A 203 -35.04 20.40 23.85
C GLY A 203 -34.52 20.85 22.48
N GLU A 204 -33.92 22.04 22.43
CA GLU A 204 -33.17 22.51 21.27
C GLU A 204 -31.73 21.94 21.35
N VAL A 205 -31.16 21.50 20.19
CA VAL A 205 -29.80 21.00 20.05
C VAL A 205 -28.99 21.99 19.20
#